data_54691859a04a6b14f79c91cd338e37a5
#
_entry.id   54691859a04a6b14f79c91cd338e37a5
#
_cell.length_a   1.000
_cell.length_b   1.000
_cell.length_c   1.000
_cell.angle_alpha   90.00
_cell.angle_beta   90.00
_cell.angle_gamma   90.00
#
_symmetry.space_group_name_H-M   'P 1'
#
loop_
_entity.id
_entity.type
_entity.pdbx_description
1 polymer ?
#
loop_
_entity_poly.entity_id
_entity_poly.type
_entity_poly.pdbx_seq_one_letter_code
_entity_poly.pdbx_strand_id
1 'polypeptide(L)'
;QAFLNAVINSHFSVEFPQASFDQVVIFVPKSKELLNYILHVVTSQLTLGQSVFLVGEKKAGVERAAKQLLQYGKAFKLDSARHCQLWQMIIEKTGQLKPLEHWIKSYSIQIGEEQLEITALPGVFSQNHLDVGTAVLLPYLNQIKSGKIANFGCGAGIISAYLAKLNPNQHIFALDVDAFALRSTELTFQRNGLNLAQLHLQPVTGFADAPKELDAIVSNPPFHQGIHTNYHASEELCQLAKSHLNS
;
A
#
# COMPACT_ATOMS: atom_id res chain seq x y z
N GLN A 1 16.13 -27.60 2.20
CA GLN A 1 16.03 -27.87 3.66
C GLN A 1 16.82 -26.86 4.52
N ALA A 2 17.92 -26.27 4.04
CA ALA A 2 18.69 -25.25 4.80
C ALA A 2 17.94 -23.94 5.06
N PHE A 3 16.94 -23.58 4.24
CA PHE A 3 16.12 -22.38 4.42
C PHE A 3 14.99 -22.54 5.45
N LEU A 4 14.63 -23.76 5.85
CA LEU A 4 13.52 -24.00 6.76
C LEU A 4 13.86 -23.75 8.25
N ASN A 5 15.14 -23.56 8.59
CA ASN A 5 15.61 -23.28 9.95
C ASN A 5 16.08 -21.84 10.17
N ALA A 6 15.98 -20.97 9.16
CA ALA A 6 16.29 -19.56 9.34
C ALA A 6 15.13 -18.86 10.05
N VAL A 7 15.40 -18.23 11.19
CA VAL A 7 14.44 -17.33 11.85
C VAL A 7 14.32 -16.10 10.97
N ILE A 8 13.22 -16.01 10.19
CA ILE A 8 12.92 -14.84 9.38
C ILE A 8 12.11 -13.88 10.26
N ASN A 9 12.72 -12.74 10.60
CA ASN A 9 11.99 -11.65 11.22
C ASN A 9 11.25 -10.87 10.14
N SER A 10 9.92 -10.85 10.22
CA SER A 10 9.09 -10.04 9.34
C SER A 10 8.66 -8.75 10.04
N HIS A 11 8.63 -7.65 9.28
CA HIS A 11 8.23 -6.35 9.78
C HIS A 11 7.19 -5.76 8.83
N PHE A 12 5.94 -5.62 9.30
CA PHE A 12 4.85 -5.01 8.56
C PHE A 12 4.64 -3.58 9.05
N SER A 13 5.21 -2.61 8.36
CA SER A 13 5.17 -1.20 8.77
C SER A 13 5.43 -0.28 7.58
N VAL A 14 5.06 0.98 7.72
CA VAL A 14 5.46 2.07 6.82
C VAL A 14 6.86 2.60 7.13
N GLU A 15 7.37 2.32 8.32
CA GLU A 15 8.70 2.69 8.76
C GLU A 15 9.64 1.50 8.62
N PHE A 16 10.84 1.78 8.14
CA PHE A 16 11.89 0.76 8.08
C PHE A 16 12.51 0.56 9.47
N PRO A 17 12.88 -0.68 9.84
CA PRO A 17 13.51 -0.95 11.10
C PRO A 17 14.83 -0.19 11.21
N GLN A 18 15.08 0.42 12.37
CA GLN A 18 16.37 1.03 12.70
C GLN A 18 17.34 -0.09 13.06
N ALA A 19 18.05 -0.61 12.06
CA ALA A 19 19.01 -1.69 12.23
C ALA A 19 20.22 -1.48 11.33
N SER A 20 21.36 -2.08 11.70
CA SER A 20 22.49 -2.19 10.80
C SER A 20 22.29 -3.40 9.87
N PHE A 21 22.52 -3.21 8.60
CA PHE A 21 22.41 -4.25 7.59
C PHE A 21 23.74 -4.40 6.88
N ASP A 22 24.17 -5.62 6.63
CA ASP A 22 25.35 -5.88 5.78
C ASP A 22 25.00 -5.69 4.30
N GLN A 23 23.80 -6.08 3.91
CA GLN A 23 23.27 -6.01 2.56
C GLN A 23 21.77 -5.79 2.58
N VAL A 24 21.25 -5.15 1.54
CA VAL A 24 19.81 -4.96 1.34
C VAL A 24 19.42 -5.48 -0.04
N VAL A 25 18.33 -6.26 -0.09
CA VAL A 25 17.71 -6.70 -1.35
C VAL A 25 16.37 -6.00 -1.51
N ILE A 26 16.18 -5.29 -2.61
CA ILE A 26 14.95 -4.59 -2.95
C ILE A 26 14.28 -5.31 -4.12
N PHE A 27 13.09 -5.87 -3.89
CA PHE A 27 12.19 -6.24 -4.95
C PHE A 27 11.53 -4.98 -5.49
N VAL A 28 11.91 -4.59 -6.71
CA VAL A 28 11.54 -3.30 -7.29
C VAL A 28 10.03 -3.20 -7.47
N PRO A 29 9.33 -2.27 -6.79
CA PRO A 29 7.89 -2.11 -6.92
C PRO A 29 7.54 -1.45 -8.26
N LYS A 30 6.31 -1.65 -8.73
CA LYS A 30 5.79 -1.00 -9.96
C LYS A 30 5.61 0.51 -9.77
N SER A 31 5.22 0.95 -8.57
CA SER A 31 5.06 2.37 -8.25
C SER A 31 6.41 3.08 -8.21
N LYS A 32 6.51 4.17 -8.97
CA LYS A 32 7.69 5.05 -8.97
C LYS A 32 7.86 5.78 -7.66
N GLU A 33 6.76 6.20 -7.08
CA GLU A 33 6.70 6.94 -5.83
C GLU A 33 7.19 6.06 -4.67
N LEU A 34 6.70 4.83 -4.58
CA LEU A 34 7.15 3.87 -3.58
C LEU A 34 8.61 3.51 -3.77
N LEU A 35 9.06 3.29 -5.01
CA LEU A 35 10.47 3.05 -5.30
C LEU A 35 11.35 4.19 -4.81
N ASN A 36 10.98 5.44 -5.11
CA ASN A 36 11.74 6.61 -4.68
C ASN A 36 11.85 6.68 -3.15
N TYR A 37 10.76 6.40 -2.45
CA TYR A 37 10.75 6.34 -0.99
C TYR A 37 11.69 5.25 -0.47
N ILE A 38 11.57 4.01 -0.97
CA ILE A 38 12.41 2.87 -0.56
C ILE A 38 13.90 3.17 -0.80
N LEU A 39 14.26 3.63 -1.99
CA LEU A 39 15.66 3.95 -2.33
C LEU A 39 16.23 5.03 -1.41
N HIS A 40 15.42 6.04 -1.10
CA HIS A 40 15.81 7.12 -0.22
C HIS A 40 16.08 6.63 1.21
N VAL A 41 15.15 5.84 1.77
CA VAL A 41 15.30 5.28 3.12
C VAL A 41 16.49 4.34 3.18
N VAL A 42 16.61 3.39 2.24
CA VAL A 42 17.71 2.43 2.22
C VAL A 42 19.07 3.12 2.12
N THR A 43 19.22 4.07 1.21
CA THR A 43 20.52 4.77 1.05
C THR A 43 20.87 5.67 2.23
N SER A 44 19.89 6.09 3.04
CA SER A 44 20.15 6.86 4.27
C SER A 44 20.60 6.01 5.46
N GLN A 45 20.33 4.69 5.43
CA GLN A 45 20.68 3.77 6.52
C GLN A 45 21.96 2.97 6.24
N LEU A 46 22.41 2.92 5.00
CA LEU A 46 23.60 2.20 4.60
C LEU A 46 24.86 3.06 4.74
N THR A 47 25.98 2.39 5.01
CA THR A 47 27.31 3.00 5.07
C THR A 47 28.10 2.76 3.78
N LEU A 48 29.20 3.49 3.63
CA LEU A 48 30.08 3.36 2.46
C LEU A 48 30.61 1.92 2.32
N GLY A 49 30.61 1.41 1.11
CA GLY A 49 31.08 0.06 0.77
C GLY A 49 29.98 -1.02 0.88
N GLN A 50 28.86 -0.75 1.52
CA GLN A 50 27.76 -1.72 1.59
C GLN A 50 27.04 -1.85 0.26
N SER A 51 26.38 -3.00 0.07
CA SER A 51 25.71 -3.34 -1.20
C SER A 51 24.19 -3.29 -1.11
N VAL A 52 23.59 -2.73 -2.16
CA VAL A 52 22.15 -2.83 -2.44
C VAL A 52 21.93 -3.69 -3.68
N PHE A 53 21.09 -4.70 -3.55
CA PHE A 53 20.68 -5.51 -4.68
C PHE A 53 19.24 -5.13 -5.11
N LEU A 54 19.07 -4.92 -6.41
CA LEU A 54 17.74 -4.69 -7.01
C LEU A 54 17.34 -5.91 -7.81
N VAL A 55 16.16 -6.44 -7.52
CA VAL A 55 15.56 -7.56 -8.25
C VAL A 55 14.21 -7.10 -8.80
N GLY A 56 13.99 -7.31 -10.10
CA GLY A 56 12.71 -6.94 -10.68
C GLY A 56 12.64 -7.20 -12.18
N GLU A 57 11.41 -7.16 -12.69
CA GLU A 57 11.17 -7.25 -14.12
C GLU A 57 11.68 -6.00 -14.85
N LYS A 58 12.23 -6.19 -16.04
CA LYS A 58 12.62 -5.08 -16.92
C LYS A 58 11.47 -4.11 -17.14
N LYS A 59 10.24 -4.63 -17.38
CA LYS A 59 9.02 -3.83 -17.57
C LYS A 59 8.57 -3.11 -16.31
N ALA A 60 8.87 -3.64 -15.11
CA ALA A 60 8.56 -3.00 -13.83
C ALA A 60 9.51 -1.84 -13.50
N GLY A 61 10.59 -1.68 -14.26
CA GLY A 61 11.48 -0.52 -14.16
C GLY A 61 12.73 -0.72 -13.32
N VAL A 62 13.23 -1.97 -13.20
CA VAL A 62 14.47 -2.27 -12.48
C VAL A 62 15.68 -1.50 -13.03
N GLU A 63 15.79 -1.31 -14.34
CA GLU A 63 16.86 -0.51 -14.96
C GLU A 63 16.77 0.98 -14.57
N ARG A 64 15.53 1.50 -14.43
CA ARG A 64 15.33 2.88 -13.93
C ARG A 64 15.72 2.98 -12.46
N ALA A 65 15.38 1.98 -11.65
CA ALA A 65 15.79 1.92 -10.24
C ALA A 65 17.33 1.93 -10.12
N ALA A 66 18.01 1.12 -10.92
CA ALA A 66 19.47 1.10 -10.97
C ALA A 66 20.06 2.47 -11.37
N LYS A 67 19.46 3.15 -12.38
CA LYS A 67 19.89 4.51 -12.76
C LYS A 67 19.68 5.54 -11.66
N GLN A 68 18.60 5.46 -10.88
CA GLN A 68 18.35 6.35 -9.75
C GLN A 68 19.39 6.18 -8.64
N LEU A 69 19.90 4.97 -8.45
CA LEU A 69 20.93 4.68 -7.47
C LEU A 69 22.32 5.20 -7.86
N LEU A 70 22.60 5.52 -9.15
CA LEU A 70 23.89 6.02 -9.60
C LEU A 70 24.34 7.31 -8.90
N GLN A 71 23.42 8.07 -8.33
CA GLN A 71 23.76 9.25 -7.51
C GLN A 71 24.41 8.88 -6.16
N TYR A 72 24.29 7.63 -5.73
CA TYR A 72 24.82 7.12 -4.45
C TYR A 72 26.02 6.18 -4.63
N GLY A 73 26.33 5.74 -5.84
CA GLY A 73 27.44 4.84 -6.11
C GLY A 73 27.42 4.24 -7.50
N LYS A 74 28.16 3.16 -7.68
CA LYS A 74 28.27 2.43 -8.97
C LYS A 74 27.30 1.25 -8.99
N ALA A 75 26.47 1.19 -10.03
CA ALA A 75 25.55 0.09 -10.25
C ALA A 75 26.05 -0.85 -11.36
N PHE A 76 25.96 -2.15 -11.10
CA PHE A 76 26.38 -3.21 -12.00
C PHE A 76 25.22 -4.19 -12.22
N LYS A 77 24.93 -4.52 -13.47
CA LYS A 77 24.03 -5.60 -13.78
C LYS A 77 24.77 -6.93 -13.59
N LEU A 78 24.28 -7.77 -12.68
CA LEU A 78 24.89 -9.06 -12.37
C LEU A 78 24.29 -10.18 -13.24
N ASP A 79 22.96 -10.19 -13.41
CA ASP A 79 22.29 -11.29 -14.10
C ASP A 79 20.97 -10.86 -14.74
N SER A 80 20.44 -11.72 -15.61
CA SER A 80 19.16 -11.52 -16.26
C SER A 80 18.56 -12.87 -16.65
N ALA A 81 17.39 -13.21 -16.08
CA ALA A 81 16.67 -14.43 -16.37
C ALA A 81 15.16 -14.20 -16.36
N ARG A 82 14.41 -14.88 -17.23
CA ARG A 82 12.93 -14.87 -17.27
C ARG A 82 12.32 -13.46 -17.20
N HIS A 83 12.84 -12.52 -17.98
CA HIS A 83 12.45 -11.09 -17.98
C HIS A 83 12.79 -10.30 -16.72
N CYS A 84 13.38 -10.91 -15.71
CA CYS A 84 13.89 -10.25 -14.51
C CYS A 84 15.38 -9.93 -14.65
N GLN A 85 15.82 -8.95 -13.88
CA GLN A 85 17.23 -8.56 -13.78
C GLN A 85 17.63 -8.45 -12.32
N LEU A 86 18.89 -8.79 -12.05
CA LEU A 86 19.58 -8.56 -10.79
C LEU A 86 20.65 -7.49 -11.02
N TRP A 87 20.57 -6.43 -10.21
CA TRP A 87 21.58 -5.37 -10.18
C TRP A 87 22.18 -5.29 -8.79
N GLN A 88 23.46 -4.97 -8.69
CA GLN A 88 24.15 -4.61 -7.47
C GLN A 88 24.60 -3.17 -7.57
N MET A 89 24.47 -2.44 -6.48
CA MET A 89 25.12 -1.16 -6.28
C MET A 89 25.96 -1.20 -5.02
N ILE A 90 27.17 -0.61 -5.10
CA ILE A 90 28.03 -0.36 -3.96
C ILE A 90 27.88 1.10 -3.56
N ILE A 91 27.55 1.36 -2.28
CA ILE A 91 27.35 2.70 -1.74
C ILE A 91 28.68 3.44 -1.66
N GLU A 92 28.80 4.53 -2.39
CA GLU A 92 29.95 5.47 -2.35
C GLU A 92 29.54 6.81 -1.69
N LYS A 93 28.22 7.06 -1.54
CA LYS A 93 27.65 8.23 -0.89
C LYS A 93 26.34 7.87 -0.21
N THR A 94 26.19 8.24 1.05
CA THR A 94 24.95 8.02 1.80
C THR A 94 23.87 9.06 1.44
N GLY A 95 22.61 8.65 1.50
CA GLY A 95 21.45 9.54 1.41
C GLY A 95 21.19 10.28 2.74
N GLN A 96 20.31 11.27 2.68
CA GLN A 96 19.78 11.92 3.89
C GLN A 96 18.38 11.40 4.16
N LEU A 97 18.11 10.94 5.37
CA LEU A 97 16.77 10.51 5.76
C LEU A 97 15.83 11.73 5.76
N LYS A 98 14.73 11.61 5.04
CA LYS A 98 13.62 12.55 5.10
C LYS A 98 12.47 11.93 5.90
N PRO A 99 11.77 12.69 6.73
CA PRO A 99 10.63 12.19 7.49
C PRO A 99 9.51 11.71 6.55
N LEU A 100 8.67 10.80 7.05
CA LEU A 100 7.59 10.19 6.27
C LEU A 100 6.62 11.24 5.71
N GLU A 101 6.39 12.33 6.45
CA GLU A 101 5.53 13.44 6.08
C GLU A 101 5.93 14.12 4.78
N HIS A 102 7.22 14.11 4.46
CA HIS A 102 7.73 14.66 3.17
C HIS A 102 7.18 13.91 1.95
N TRP A 103 6.78 12.67 2.14
CA TRP A 103 6.34 11.77 1.07
C TRP A 103 4.82 11.70 0.93
N ILE A 104 4.11 12.29 1.88
CA ILE A 104 2.64 12.35 1.88
C ILE A 104 2.17 13.27 0.76
N LYS A 105 1.14 12.84 0.04
CA LYS A 105 0.37 13.66 -0.88
C LYS A 105 -1.05 13.81 -0.39
N SER A 106 -1.64 14.98 -0.62
CA SER A 106 -3.02 15.25 -0.27
C SER A 106 -3.74 15.94 -1.43
N TYR A 107 -5.03 15.67 -1.55
CA TYR A 107 -5.92 16.33 -2.51
C TYR A 107 -7.36 16.29 -1.98
N SER A 108 -8.18 17.25 -2.44
CA SER A 108 -9.58 17.32 -2.05
C SER A 108 -10.46 16.65 -3.10
N ILE A 109 -11.53 16.01 -2.65
CA ILE A 109 -12.62 15.51 -3.50
C ILE A 109 -13.95 16.06 -3.02
N GLN A 110 -14.88 16.26 -3.96
CA GLN A 110 -16.25 16.64 -3.68
C GLN A 110 -17.18 15.48 -4.01
N ILE A 111 -18.06 15.11 -3.07
CA ILE A 111 -19.05 14.03 -3.22
C ILE A 111 -20.41 14.59 -2.81
N GLY A 112 -21.21 15.02 -3.78
CA GLY A 112 -22.42 15.78 -3.48
C GLY A 112 -22.08 17.08 -2.72
N GLU A 113 -22.65 17.24 -1.53
CA GLU A 113 -22.37 18.39 -0.65
C GLU A 113 -21.17 18.18 0.27
N GLU A 114 -20.64 16.96 0.33
CA GLU A 114 -19.55 16.59 1.22
C GLU A 114 -18.18 16.77 0.57
N GLN A 115 -17.26 17.41 1.28
CA GLN A 115 -15.86 17.51 0.89
C GLN A 115 -15.01 16.58 1.77
N LEU A 116 -14.07 15.89 1.14
CA LEU A 116 -13.06 15.08 1.83
C LEU A 116 -11.65 15.46 1.38
N GLU A 117 -10.75 15.55 2.34
CA GLU A 117 -9.31 15.67 2.14
C GLU A 117 -8.68 14.28 2.19
N ILE A 118 -8.16 13.84 1.07
CA ILE A 118 -7.52 12.52 0.94
C ILE A 118 -6.01 12.67 1.16
N THR A 119 -5.46 11.79 1.97
CA THR A 119 -4.03 11.79 2.32
C THR A 119 -3.45 10.41 2.03
N ALA A 120 -2.44 10.35 1.19
CA ALA A 120 -1.88 9.08 0.76
C ALA A 120 -0.35 9.05 0.79
N LEU A 121 0.18 7.92 1.22
CA LEU A 121 1.59 7.57 1.19
C LEU A 121 2.03 7.07 -0.20
N PRO A 122 3.35 6.99 -0.46
CA PRO A 122 3.86 6.57 -1.75
C PRO A 122 3.35 5.20 -2.19
N GLY A 123 2.84 5.13 -3.41
CA GLY A 123 2.45 3.89 -4.07
C GLY A 123 1.05 3.39 -3.75
N VAL A 124 0.35 4.04 -2.84
CA VAL A 124 -1.03 3.69 -2.48
C VAL A 124 -1.98 3.98 -3.65
N PHE A 125 -2.96 3.12 -3.84
CA PHE A 125 -4.00 3.32 -4.85
C PHE A 125 -4.75 4.64 -4.60
N SER A 126 -5.01 5.38 -5.67
CA SER A 126 -5.58 6.74 -5.61
C SER A 126 -4.70 7.76 -4.88
N GLN A 127 -3.37 7.63 -4.94
CA GLN A 127 -2.45 8.54 -4.27
C GLN A 127 -2.59 10.02 -4.70
N ASN A 128 -2.92 10.26 -5.96
CA ASN A 128 -2.86 11.62 -6.56
C ASN A 128 -4.23 12.15 -7.00
N HIS A 129 -5.22 11.29 -7.17
CA HIS A 129 -6.55 11.66 -7.67
C HIS A 129 -7.54 10.54 -7.36
N LEU A 130 -8.82 10.88 -7.38
CA LEU A 130 -9.91 9.93 -7.24
C LEU A 130 -9.94 8.99 -8.45
N ASP A 131 -9.95 7.70 -8.20
CA ASP A 131 -10.13 6.67 -9.23
C ASP A 131 -11.55 6.67 -9.78
N VAL A 132 -11.70 6.38 -11.07
CA VAL A 132 -13.00 6.39 -11.75
C VAL A 132 -13.96 5.35 -11.16
N GLY A 133 -13.49 4.14 -10.86
CA GLY A 133 -14.31 3.09 -10.25
C GLY A 133 -14.81 3.51 -8.87
N THR A 134 -13.93 4.09 -8.05
CA THR A 134 -14.31 4.65 -6.75
C THR A 134 -15.32 5.79 -6.92
N ALA A 135 -15.12 6.71 -7.88
CA ALA A 135 -16.04 7.81 -8.13
C ALA A 135 -17.47 7.34 -8.48
N VAL A 136 -17.59 6.25 -9.25
CA VAL A 136 -18.88 5.64 -9.60
C VAL A 136 -19.54 4.99 -8.37
N LEU A 137 -18.76 4.41 -7.47
CA LEU A 137 -19.26 3.71 -6.29
C LEU A 137 -19.77 4.67 -5.19
N LEU A 138 -19.09 5.79 -4.97
CA LEU A 138 -19.34 6.71 -3.86
C LEU A 138 -20.82 7.15 -3.71
N PRO A 139 -21.56 7.51 -4.78
CA PRO A 139 -22.95 7.95 -4.65
C PRO A 139 -23.91 6.89 -4.09
N TYR A 140 -23.55 5.60 -4.17
CA TYR A 140 -24.37 4.50 -3.68
C TYR A 140 -24.15 4.15 -2.22
N LEU A 141 -23.07 4.67 -1.60
CA LEU A 141 -22.71 4.35 -0.22
C LEU A 141 -23.72 4.89 0.81
N ASN A 142 -24.52 5.90 0.46
CA ASN A 142 -25.59 6.43 1.28
C ASN A 142 -26.75 5.43 1.51
N GLN A 143 -26.83 4.35 0.71
CA GLN A 143 -27.80 3.28 0.85
C GLN A 143 -27.41 2.26 1.93
N ILE A 144 -26.16 2.29 2.39
CA ILE A 144 -25.65 1.37 3.41
C ILE A 144 -26.15 1.84 4.78
N LYS A 145 -26.88 0.95 5.46
CA LYS A 145 -27.33 1.19 6.83
C LYS A 145 -26.14 1.18 7.80
N SER A 146 -26.35 1.73 8.99
CA SER A 146 -25.35 1.67 10.06
C SER A 146 -25.07 0.23 10.48
N GLY A 147 -23.82 -0.03 10.88
CA GLY A 147 -23.41 -1.34 11.35
C GLY A 147 -21.90 -1.57 11.15
N LYS A 148 -21.53 -2.83 11.07
CA LYS A 148 -20.17 -3.29 10.80
C LYS A 148 -19.95 -3.38 9.29
N ILE A 149 -19.09 -2.56 8.73
CA ILE A 149 -18.84 -2.49 7.29
C ILE A 149 -17.40 -2.80 6.99
N ALA A 150 -17.15 -3.77 6.11
CA ALA A 150 -15.80 -4.02 5.59
C ALA A 150 -15.58 -3.22 4.31
N ASN A 151 -14.48 -2.47 4.25
CA ASN A 151 -13.93 -1.93 3.02
C ASN A 151 -12.69 -2.76 2.63
N PHE A 152 -12.86 -3.68 1.69
CA PHE A 152 -11.79 -4.56 1.22
C PHE A 152 -10.98 -3.91 0.10
N GLY A 153 -9.67 -3.78 0.31
CA GLY A 153 -8.77 -2.97 -0.53
C GLY A 153 -8.96 -1.48 -0.23
N CYS A 154 -8.74 -1.05 1.02
CA CYS A 154 -9.08 0.31 1.45
C CYS A 154 -8.26 1.42 0.78
N GLY A 155 -7.04 1.13 0.33
CA GLY A 155 -6.17 2.09 -0.36
C GLY A 155 -5.93 3.37 0.44
N ALA A 156 -6.21 4.53 -0.16
CA ALA A 156 -6.11 5.84 0.50
C ALA A 156 -7.27 6.15 1.48
N GLY A 157 -8.19 5.20 1.70
CA GLY A 157 -9.27 5.32 2.67
C GLY A 157 -10.47 6.15 2.22
N ILE A 158 -10.63 6.43 0.94
CA ILE A 158 -11.71 7.28 0.40
C ILE A 158 -13.08 6.73 0.76
N ILE A 159 -13.33 5.45 0.46
CA ILE A 159 -14.59 4.77 0.77
C ILE A 159 -14.83 4.75 2.28
N SER A 160 -13.82 4.35 3.05
CA SER A 160 -13.90 4.29 4.51
C SER A 160 -14.21 5.64 5.14
N ALA A 161 -13.52 6.70 4.72
CA ALA A 161 -13.71 8.05 5.25
C ALA A 161 -15.11 8.60 4.88
N TYR A 162 -15.57 8.35 3.66
CA TYR A 162 -16.90 8.78 3.25
C TYR A 162 -18.00 8.06 4.03
N LEU A 163 -17.89 6.74 4.23
CA LEU A 163 -18.82 5.98 5.07
C LEU A 163 -18.87 6.52 6.51
N ALA A 164 -17.70 6.81 7.11
CA ALA A 164 -17.63 7.38 8.46
C ALA A 164 -18.29 8.76 8.53
N LYS A 165 -18.16 9.57 7.48
CA LYS A 165 -18.75 10.90 7.39
C LYS A 165 -20.27 10.84 7.24
N LEU A 166 -20.77 9.88 6.47
CA LEU A 166 -22.23 9.66 6.29
C LEU A 166 -22.91 9.23 7.59
N ASN A 167 -22.24 8.44 8.43
CA ASN A 167 -22.83 7.94 9.66
C ASN A 167 -21.79 7.75 10.78
N PRO A 168 -21.84 8.56 11.86
CA PRO A 168 -20.90 8.49 12.97
C PRO A 168 -21.03 7.22 13.83
N ASN A 169 -22.05 6.40 13.62
CA ASN A 169 -22.26 5.16 14.38
C ASN A 169 -21.79 3.89 13.62
N GLN A 170 -21.15 4.04 12.47
CA GLN A 170 -20.62 2.90 11.73
C GLN A 170 -19.30 2.40 12.35
N HIS A 171 -19.07 1.08 12.27
CA HIS A 171 -17.81 0.43 12.54
C HIS A 171 -17.18 -0.01 11.22
N ILE A 172 -16.10 0.63 10.80
CA ILE A 172 -15.50 0.44 9.48
C ILE A 172 -14.23 -0.38 9.62
N PHE A 173 -14.25 -1.58 9.06
CA PHE A 173 -13.09 -2.46 8.95
C PHE A 173 -12.41 -2.17 7.62
N ALA A 174 -11.35 -1.38 7.66
CA ALA A 174 -10.52 -1.07 6.50
C ALA A 174 -9.45 -2.16 6.35
N LEU A 175 -9.60 -2.95 5.30
CA LEU A 175 -8.81 -4.15 5.04
C LEU A 175 -7.88 -3.91 3.86
N ASP A 176 -6.59 -4.17 4.01
CA ASP A 176 -5.62 -4.09 2.92
C ASP A 176 -4.40 -4.99 3.19
N VAL A 177 -3.71 -5.41 2.15
CA VAL A 177 -2.44 -6.14 2.25
C VAL A 177 -1.25 -5.20 2.47
N ASP A 178 -1.43 -3.91 2.18
CA ASP A 178 -0.37 -2.90 2.19
C ASP A 178 -0.43 -2.03 3.44
N ALA A 179 0.66 -2.03 4.22
CA ALA A 179 0.81 -1.16 5.39
C ALA A 179 0.67 0.33 5.04
N PHE A 180 1.12 0.74 3.84
CA PHE A 180 1.00 2.12 3.37
C PHE A 180 -0.47 2.50 3.11
N ALA A 181 -1.29 1.57 2.62
CA ALA A 181 -2.73 1.77 2.45
C ALA A 181 -3.44 1.93 3.80
N LEU A 182 -3.18 1.04 4.75
CA LEU A 182 -3.76 1.13 6.09
C LEU A 182 -3.39 2.44 6.79
N ARG A 183 -2.12 2.84 6.73
CA ARG A 183 -1.66 4.12 7.31
C ARG A 183 -2.27 5.33 6.57
N SER A 184 -2.41 5.26 5.25
CA SER A 184 -3.05 6.32 4.46
C SER A 184 -4.53 6.49 4.83
N THR A 185 -5.24 5.39 5.05
CA THR A 185 -6.62 5.40 5.53
C THR A 185 -6.72 6.11 6.89
N GLU A 186 -5.83 5.79 7.82
CA GLU A 186 -5.79 6.46 9.13
C GLU A 186 -5.51 7.97 9.00
N LEU A 187 -4.53 8.35 8.18
CA LEU A 187 -4.20 9.76 7.92
C LEU A 187 -5.37 10.52 7.27
N THR A 188 -6.10 9.88 6.35
CA THR A 188 -7.31 10.43 5.74
C THR A 188 -8.39 10.69 6.78
N PHE A 189 -8.61 9.76 7.73
CA PHE A 189 -9.53 9.99 8.85
C PHE A 189 -9.10 11.17 9.71
N GLN A 190 -7.85 11.21 10.13
CA GLN A 190 -7.30 12.31 10.95
C GLN A 190 -7.45 13.66 10.26
N ARG A 191 -7.16 13.71 8.95
CA ARG A 191 -7.24 14.96 8.17
C ARG A 191 -8.64 15.52 8.07
N ASN A 192 -9.65 14.66 8.11
CA ASN A 192 -11.07 15.05 8.06
C ASN A 192 -11.72 15.17 9.44
N GLY A 193 -10.97 15.03 10.54
CA GLY A 193 -11.51 15.09 11.90
C GLY A 193 -12.51 13.96 12.21
N LEU A 194 -12.40 12.82 11.52
CA LEU A 194 -13.28 11.67 11.73
C LEU A 194 -12.87 10.89 12.99
N ASN A 195 -13.87 10.30 13.64
CA ASN A 195 -13.64 9.54 14.87
C ASN A 195 -12.88 8.24 14.59
N LEU A 196 -11.64 8.15 15.05
CA LEU A 196 -10.81 6.95 14.89
C LEU A 196 -11.35 5.71 15.61
N ALA A 197 -12.25 5.87 16.61
CA ALA A 197 -12.89 4.73 17.26
C ALA A 197 -13.84 3.95 16.32
N GLN A 198 -14.26 4.55 15.20
CA GLN A 198 -15.03 3.87 14.16
C GLN A 198 -14.17 3.02 13.23
N LEU A 199 -12.86 3.28 13.18
CA LEU A 199 -11.93 2.71 12.20
C LEU A 199 -11.16 1.53 12.80
N HIS A 200 -11.29 0.38 12.17
CA HIS A 200 -10.55 -0.83 12.49
C HIS A 200 -9.66 -1.18 11.32
N LEU A 201 -8.37 -0.88 11.44
CA LEU A 201 -7.36 -1.20 10.43
C LEU A 201 -6.90 -2.64 10.58
N GLN A 202 -7.02 -3.43 9.53
CA GLN A 202 -6.63 -4.84 9.59
C GLN A 202 -5.85 -5.25 8.34
N PRO A 203 -4.60 -5.71 8.51
CA PRO A 203 -3.85 -6.31 7.42
C PRO A 203 -4.47 -7.67 7.06
N VAL A 204 -4.72 -7.88 5.77
CA VAL A 204 -5.28 -9.14 5.26
C VAL A 204 -4.58 -9.53 3.96
N THR A 205 -4.37 -10.82 3.75
CA THR A 205 -3.81 -11.33 2.49
C THR A 205 -4.88 -11.74 1.50
N GLY A 206 -6.11 -11.98 1.97
CA GLY A 206 -7.30 -12.31 1.21
C GLY A 206 -8.56 -12.02 2.02
N PHE A 207 -9.74 -12.21 1.42
CA PHE A 207 -11.00 -11.95 2.10
C PHE A 207 -11.34 -13.00 3.18
N ALA A 208 -10.72 -14.17 3.13
CA ALA A 208 -10.88 -15.19 4.17
C ALA A 208 -10.46 -14.69 5.58
N ASP A 209 -9.52 -13.75 5.65
CA ASP A 209 -9.05 -13.14 6.90
C ASP A 209 -9.94 -11.97 7.40
N ALA A 210 -10.98 -11.60 6.65
CA ALA A 210 -11.90 -10.52 7.01
C ALA A 210 -12.75 -10.89 8.25
N PRO A 211 -13.22 -9.88 9.02
CA PRO A 211 -14.15 -10.13 10.12
C PRO A 211 -15.46 -10.73 9.60
N LYS A 212 -16.15 -11.40 10.52
CA LYS A 212 -17.50 -11.95 10.29
C LYS A 212 -18.57 -11.08 10.92
N GLU A 213 -19.81 -11.44 10.66
CA GLU A 213 -20.97 -10.70 11.16
C GLU A 213 -20.99 -9.25 10.66
N LEU A 214 -20.69 -9.08 9.38
CA LEU A 214 -20.71 -7.78 8.70
C LEU A 214 -22.11 -7.45 8.21
N ASP A 215 -22.50 -6.18 8.29
CA ASP A 215 -23.77 -5.68 7.75
C ASP A 215 -23.63 -5.29 6.26
N ALA A 216 -22.41 -4.94 5.85
CA ALA A 216 -22.10 -4.67 4.45
C ALA A 216 -20.62 -4.93 4.13
N ILE A 217 -20.35 -5.21 2.86
CA ILE A 217 -19.01 -5.32 2.30
C ILE A 217 -18.95 -4.38 1.10
N VAL A 218 -17.92 -3.53 1.08
CA VAL A 218 -17.67 -2.59 -0.02
C VAL A 218 -16.26 -2.82 -0.52
N SER A 219 -16.09 -2.84 -1.83
CA SER A 219 -14.79 -2.98 -2.44
C SER A 219 -14.75 -2.31 -3.82
N ASN A 220 -13.65 -1.67 -4.12
CA ASN A 220 -13.22 -1.37 -5.48
C ASN A 220 -11.92 -2.15 -5.72
N PRO A 221 -12.00 -3.45 -6.01
CA PRO A 221 -10.84 -4.32 -6.03
C PRO A 221 -9.91 -3.99 -7.19
N PRO A 222 -8.61 -4.28 -7.08
CA PRO A 222 -7.65 -4.04 -8.15
C PRO A 222 -7.96 -4.93 -9.37
N PHE A 223 -8.31 -4.32 -10.51
CA PHE A 223 -8.55 -5.04 -11.77
C PHE A 223 -7.29 -5.29 -12.60
N HIS A 224 -6.18 -4.64 -12.27
CA HIS A 224 -4.94 -4.69 -13.04
C HIS A 224 -3.72 -4.95 -12.15
N GLN A 225 -3.32 -6.21 -12.02
CA GLN A 225 -2.00 -6.60 -11.53
C GLN A 225 -1.13 -7.08 -12.68
N GLY A 226 -0.51 -6.15 -13.43
CA GLY A 226 0.38 -6.45 -14.56
C GLY A 226 -0.33 -6.66 -15.89
N ILE A 227 0.27 -7.47 -16.78
CA ILE A 227 -0.23 -7.76 -18.14
C ILE A 227 -1.44 -8.73 -18.11
N HIS A 228 -1.60 -9.47 -17.02
CA HIS A 228 -2.72 -10.36 -16.79
C HIS A 228 -3.66 -9.76 -15.75
N THR A 229 -4.93 -9.65 -16.10
CA THR A 229 -5.99 -9.26 -15.17
C THR A 229 -6.11 -10.38 -14.12
N ASN A 230 -5.77 -10.09 -12.89
CA ASN A 230 -5.88 -11.07 -11.81
C ASN A 230 -7.18 -10.80 -11.05
N TYR A 231 -8.19 -11.60 -11.33
CA TYR A 231 -9.51 -11.52 -10.65
C TYR A 231 -9.58 -12.31 -9.34
N HIS A 232 -8.48 -12.96 -8.93
CA HIS A 232 -8.49 -13.88 -7.78
C HIS A 232 -9.06 -13.25 -6.51
N ALA A 233 -8.65 -12.02 -6.17
CA ALA A 233 -9.15 -11.32 -4.99
C ALA A 233 -10.65 -11.01 -5.09
N SER A 234 -11.14 -10.64 -6.29
CA SER A 234 -12.55 -10.37 -6.54
C SER A 234 -13.39 -11.65 -6.55
N GLU A 235 -12.87 -12.73 -7.10
CA GLU A 235 -13.51 -14.05 -7.09
C GLU A 235 -13.62 -14.61 -5.67
N GLU A 236 -12.53 -14.54 -4.89
CA GLU A 236 -12.52 -14.94 -3.49
C GLU A 236 -13.52 -14.12 -2.68
N LEU A 237 -13.53 -12.79 -2.85
CA LEU A 237 -14.51 -11.91 -2.22
C LEU A 237 -15.94 -12.36 -2.52
N CYS A 238 -16.29 -12.58 -3.79
CA CYS A 238 -17.64 -13.01 -4.18
C CYS A 238 -18.02 -14.38 -3.59
N GLN A 239 -17.07 -15.33 -3.54
CA GLN A 239 -17.29 -16.66 -2.98
C GLN A 239 -17.51 -16.63 -1.46
N LEU A 240 -16.76 -15.80 -0.75
CA LEU A 240 -16.75 -15.78 0.70
C LEU A 240 -17.71 -14.76 1.32
N ALA A 241 -18.15 -13.74 0.57
CA ALA A 241 -18.96 -12.63 1.09
C ALA A 241 -20.16 -13.12 1.93
N LYS A 242 -20.92 -14.11 1.42
CA LYS A 242 -22.10 -14.64 2.11
C LYS A 242 -21.78 -15.21 3.49
N SER A 243 -20.60 -15.81 3.69
CA SER A 243 -20.19 -16.42 4.97
C SER A 243 -19.68 -15.38 5.98
N HIS A 244 -19.47 -14.15 5.56
CA HIS A 244 -19.01 -13.05 6.41
C HIS A 244 -20.13 -12.03 6.72
N LEU A 245 -21.24 -12.06 5.97
CA LEU A 245 -22.39 -11.19 6.19
C LEU A 245 -23.35 -11.76 7.26
N ASN A 246 -24.00 -10.86 7.94
CA ASN A 246 -25.16 -11.18 8.80
C ASN A 246 -26.29 -11.80 7.97
N SER A 247 -27.12 -12.63 8.64
CA SER A 247 -28.27 -13.32 8.04
C SER A 247 -29.40 -12.35 7.74
#